data_5408f67536677dc4a12d63027bf7b25b
#
_entry.id   5408f67536677dc4a12d63027bf7b25b
#
_cell.length_a   1.000
_cell.length_b   1.000
_cell.length_c   1.000
_cell.angle_alpha   90.00
_cell.angle_beta   90.00
_cell.angle_gamma   90.00
#
_symmetry.space_group_name_H-M   'P 1'
#
loop_
_entity.id
_entity.type
_entity.pdbx_description
1 polymer ?
#
loop_
_entity_poly.entity_id
_entity_poly.type
_entity_poly.pdbx_seq_one_letter_code
_entity_poly.pdbx_strand_id
1 'polypeptide(L)'
;FFQAEDGIRDLRVTGVQTCALPILSLEEGMNVARFNFSHGPHDEQMGRLKMLRKLRKELGKYVAALLDTKGPEIRLVEFEKGKTELKTGQTFTLTTDDILGTDERVSITYKNLADDVKPGDHILIDDGLVGLEVVEIKPVAKPVNTKVNARDIVCKVLNDGVISNKKGVNVPNVDLTMPFISEKDYGDICFAVENDYDFIAASFVRTAEDVMEIRKILAEKGGEDIKIISKIENMQGVRNIDDIIRVSDGIMVARGDMGVEIPLEDVPVMQKMIIKKVCEAGKIVITATQMLDSMMKHPRPTRAESTDVANAIYDGTSAIMLSGETAAGMYPIEAVKTMVRIATRTEHDINYLQRFRQRRTMCNPNVTNAISHATCTMAGDLSAAAIVTVTKSGRTARMISKYRPNCTIIGECLTEKVCRQLNLEWGVEPILITEEQDASQLFEKAVDVAKIGRAHV
;
A
#
# COMPACT_ATOMS: atom_id res chain seq x y z
N PHE A 1 12.13 -1.39 2.71
CA PHE A 1 13.58 -1.53 2.84
C PHE A 1 13.95 -2.96 3.11
N PHE A 2 14.76 -3.50 2.26
CA PHE A 2 15.34 -4.80 2.40
C PHE A 2 16.83 -4.61 2.65
N GLN A 3 17.32 -5.00 3.80
CA GLN A 3 18.76 -5.24 3.99
C GLN A 3 18.99 -6.72 3.77
N ALA A 4 19.83 -7.06 2.80
CA ALA A 4 20.13 -8.43 2.44
C ALA A 4 21.47 -8.86 3.03
N GLU A 5 21.50 -10.02 3.64
CA GLU A 5 22.68 -10.90 3.64
C GLU A 5 22.25 -12.36 3.56
N ASP A 6 22.86 -12.99 2.57
CA ASP A 6 23.02 -14.40 2.26
C ASP A 6 21.94 -15.48 2.54
N GLY A 7 21.50 -16.01 1.43
CA GLY A 7 21.31 -17.44 1.23
C GLY A 7 19.99 -18.10 1.50
N ILE A 8 19.07 -18.13 0.49
CA ILE A 8 17.84 -18.88 0.64
C ILE A 8 17.42 -19.74 -0.53
N ARG A 9 16.74 -20.83 -0.22
CA ARG A 9 16.23 -21.79 -1.18
C ARG A 9 14.76 -22.11 -0.99
N ASP A 10 14.04 -22.06 -2.11
CA ASP A 10 12.74 -22.67 -2.48
C ASP A 10 11.60 -22.71 -1.50
N LEU A 11 10.48 -22.02 -1.89
CA LEU A 11 9.17 -22.64 -1.73
C LEU A 11 8.01 -21.85 -2.37
N ARG A 12 7.06 -22.57 -2.96
CA ARG A 12 5.81 -22.04 -3.52
C ARG A 12 4.79 -21.74 -2.43
N VAL A 13 4.05 -20.65 -2.56
CA VAL A 13 2.83 -20.45 -1.78
C VAL A 13 1.61 -20.70 -2.65
N THR A 14 1.07 -21.86 -2.48
CA THR A 14 -0.37 -22.05 -2.57
C THR A 14 -0.78 -22.59 -1.21
N GLY A 15 -1.60 -21.82 -0.48
CA GLY A 15 -2.29 -22.29 0.72
C GLY A 15 -1.47 -23.13 1.71
N VAL A 16 -1.12 -22.51 2.83
CA VAL A 16 -1.03 -23.18 4.15
C VAL A 16 -0.09 -24.39 4.33
N GLN A 17 0.86 -24.73 3.50
CA GLN A 17 1.55 -26.00 3.77
C GLN A 17 3.01 -25.99 4.12
N THR A 18 3.73 -24.87 4.13
CA THR A 18 5.08 -24.89 4.65
C THR A 18 5.49 -23.61 5.32
N CYS A 19 6.01 -23.71 6.54
CA CYS A 19 6.63 -22.61 7.29
C CYS A 19 7.84 -21.97 6.58
N ALA A 20 8.27 -22.55 5.49
CA ALA A 20 9.51 -22.21 4.84
C ALA A 20 9.46 -20.93 4.01
N LEU A 21 8.39 -20.63 3.26
CA LEU A 21 8.36 -19.43 2.44
C LEU A 21 8.34 -18.11 3.26
N PRO A 22 7.54 -17.99 4.33
CA PRO A 22 7.64 -16.82 5.21
C PRO A 22 9.02 -16.70 5.88
N ILE A 23 9.62 -17.81 6.33
CA ILE A 23 10.99 -17.83 6.89
C ILE A 23 11.96 -17.24 5.88
N LEU A 24 11.96 -17.78 4.69
CA LEU A 24 12.86 -17.39 3.61
C LEU A 24 12.67 -15.92 3.23
N SER A 25 11.44 -15.44 3.11
CA SER A 25 11.15 -14.03 2.83
C SER A 25 11.66 -13.10 3.93
N LEU A 26 11.56 -13.54 5.21
CA LEU A 26 12.06 -12.79 6.36
C LEU A 26 13.59 -12.72 6.39
N GLU A 27 14.26 -13.82 6.05
CA GLU A 27 15.72 -13.87 5.97
C GLU A 27 16.24 -13.01 4.82
N GLU A 28 15.55 -13.00 3.67
CA GLU A 28 15.90 -12.17 2.50
C GLU A 28 15.51 -10.69 2.64
N GLY A 29 15.02 -10.27 3.81
CA GLY A 29 14.86 -8.87 4.14
C GLY A 29 13.43 -8.34 4.03
N MET A 30 12.39 -9.17 4.10
CA MET A 30 11.02 -8.69 4.23
C MET A 30 10.83 -7.92 5.55
N ASN A 31 10.52 -6.64 5.48
CA ASN A 31 10.30 -5.77 6.63
C ASN A 31 8.82 -5.69 7.04
N VAL A 32 7.90 -5.89 6.10
CA VAL A 32 6.45 -5.82 6.33
C VAL A 32 5.74 -6.95 5.62
N ALA A 33 4.89 -7.67 6.35
CA ALA A 33 3.97 -8.65 5.81
C ALA A 33 2.60 -7.99 5.57
N ARG A 34 2.14 -7.97 4.32
CA ARG A 34 0.82 -7.47 3.92
C ARG A 34 -0.20 -8.60 3.93
N PHE A 35 -1.33 -8.35 4.58
CA PHE A 35 -2.49 -9.22 4.65
C PHE A 35 -3.62 -8.59 3.85
N ASN A 36 -3.96 -9.18 2.69
CA ASN A 36 -5.05 -8.67 1.85
C ASN A 36 -6.39 -9.22 2.34
N PHE A 37 -7.21 -8.33 2.91
CA PHE A 37 -8.54 -8.65 3.43
C PHE A 37 -9.65 -8.60 2.37
N SER A 38 -9.32 -8.24 1.13
CA SER A 38 -10.26 -8.44 0.00
C SER A 38 -10.57 -9.92 -0.21
N HIS A 39 -9.69 -10.82 0.22
CA HIS A 39 -9.78 -12.27 0.04
C HIS A 39 -9.62 -13.03 1.35
N GLY A 40 -10.40 -14.09 1.49
CA GLY A 40 -10.35 -15.02 2.62
C GLY A 40 -11.08 -14.52 3.89
N PRO A 41 -11.52 -15.45 4.76
CA PRO A 41 -12.14 -15.13 6.04
C PRO A 41 -11.09 -14.76 7.09
N HIS A 42 -11.54 -14.16 8.21
CA HIS A 42 -10.71 -13.78 9.35
C HIS A 42 -9.88 -14.93 9.92
N ASP A 43 -10.42 -16.15 9.94
CA ASP A 43 -9.71 -17.34 10.49
C ASP A 43 -8.44 -17.67 9.67
N GLU A 44 -8.51 -17.54 8.36
CA GLU A 44 -7.34 -17.73 7.48
C GLU A 44 -6.29 -16.65 7.73
N GLN A 45 -6.70 -15.38 7.82
CA GLN A 45 -5.81 -14.26 8.12
C GLN A 45 -5.18 -14.42 9.52
N MET A 46 -5.95 -14.92 10.50
CA MET A 46 -5.44 -15.24 11.83
C MET A 46 -4.38 -16.33 11.79
N GLY A 47 -4.57 -17.37 11.00
CA GLY A 47 -3.58 -18.44 10.81
C GLY A 47 -2.24 -17.90 10.30
N ARG A 48 -2.29 -17.02 9.28
CA ARG A 48 -1.12 -16.34 8.72
C ARG A 48 -0.44 -15.40 9.74
N LEU A 49 -1.22 -14.65 10.53
CA LEU A 49 -0.69 -13.75 11.56
C LEU A 49 -0.01 -14.52 12.70
N LYS A 50 -0.59 -15.64 13.14
CA LYS A 50 0.03 -16.52 14.14
C LYS A 50 1.39 -17.05 13.66
N MET A 51 1.47 -17.43 12.38
CA MET A 51 2.74 -17.84 11.76
C MET A 51 3.77 -16.70 11.78
N LEU A 52 3.39 -15.49 11.36
CA LEU A 52 4.28 -14.32 11.40
C LEU A 52 4.80 -14.05 12.82
N ARG A 53 3.93 -14.10 13.82
CA ARG A 53 4.31 -13.90 15.23
C ARG A 53 5.30 -14.95 15.73
N LYS A 54 5.10 -16.21 15.35
CA LYS A 54 6.03 -17.29 15.66
C LYS A 54 7.40 -17.02 15.05
N LEU A 55 7.45 -16.69 13.78
CA LEU A 55 8.70 -16.42 13.05
C LEU A 55 9.43 -15.18 13.54
N ARG A 56 8.72 -14.09 13.88
CA ARG A 56 9.33 -12.92 14.55
C ARG A 56 10.13 -13.34 15.77
N LYS A 57 9.54 -14.19 16.62
CA LYS A 57 10.18 -14.65 17.85
C LYS A 57 11.35 -15.61 17.59
N GLU A 58 11.22 -16.51 16.63
CA GLU A 58 12.27 -17.50 16.29
C GLU A 58 13.50 -16.83 15.64
N LEU A 59 13.27 -15.81 14.81
CA LEU A 59 14.35 -15.14 14.06
C LEU A 59 14.82 -13.84 14.76
N GLY A 60 14.17 -13.40 15.84
CA GLY A 60 14.50 -12.15 16.50
C GLY A 60 14.27 -10.90 15.65
N LYS A 61 13.36 -10.95 14.66
CA LYS A 61 13.12 -9.85 13.70
C LYS A 61 11.81 -9.11 13.97
N TYR A 62 11.83 -7.80 13.84
CA TYR A 62 10.67 -6.92 14.03
C TYR A 62 9.93 -6.67 12.70
N VAL A 63 9.37 -7.70 12.08
CA VAL A 63 8.59 -7.54 10.84
C VAL A 63 7.21 -7.01 11.16
N ALA A 64 6.76 -5.95 10.49
CA ALA A 64 5.44 -5.37 10.71
C ALA A 64 4.32 -6.20 10.05
N ALA A 65 3.10 -6.10 10.61
CA ALA A 65 1.88 -6.62 10.01
C ALA A 65 1.03 -5.46 9.49
N LEU A 66 0.70 -5.49 8.21
CA LEU A 66 -0.12 -4.50 7.54
C LEU A 66 -1.40 -5.17 7.04
N LEU A 67 -2.56 -4.73 7.56
CA LEU A 67 -3.88 -5.11 7.07
C LEU A 67 -4.26 -4.21 5.90
N ASP A 68 -4.57 -4.79 4.75
CA ASP A 68 -5.02 -4.06 3.56
C ASP A 68 -6.52 -4.29 3.39
N THR A 69 -7.33 -3.23 3.56
CA THR A 69 -8.79 -3.29 3.51
C THR A 69 -9.28 -3.53 2.09
N LYS A 70 -10.51 -4.01 1.97
CA LYS A 70 -11.14 -4.16 0.66
C LYS A 70 -11.48 -2.79 0.05
N GLY A 71 -12.02 -1.90 0.85
CA GLY A 71 -12.51 -0.60 0.41
C GLY A 71 -13.81 -0.63 -0.41
N PRO A 72 -14.30 0.54 -0.83
CA PRO A 72 -15.55 0.71 -1.57
C PRO A 72 -15.37 0.30 -3.04
N GLU A 73 -15.58 -0.96 -3.36
CA GLU A 73 -15.55 -1.51 -4.72
C GLU A 73 -16.95 -1.67 -5.31
N ILE A 74 -17.09 -1.32 -6.59
CA ILE A 74 -18.25 -1.66 -7.40
C ILE A 74 -17.95 -2.94 -8.17
N ARG A 75 -18.88 -3.90 -8.18
CA ARG A 75 -18.74 -5.17 -8.90
C ARG A 75 -20.00 -5.51 -9.69
N LEU A 76 -19.82 -6.22 -10.80
CA LEU A 76 -20.89 -6.96 -11.44
C LEU A 76 -21.38 -8.06 -10.50
N VAL A 77 -22.66 -8.40 -10.58
CA VAL A 77 -23.22 -9.54 -9.90
C VAL A 77 -22.99 -10.81 -10.74
N GLU A 78 -23.83 -11.83 -10.60
CA GLU A 78 -23.67 -13.11 -11.30
C GLU A 78 -24.41 -13.12 -12.64
N PHE A 79 -23.84 -13.80 -13.63
CA PHE A 79 -24.45 -14.08 -14.91
C PHE A 79 -25.10 -15.47 -14.93
N GLU A 80 -26.21 -15.62 -15.65
CA GLU A 80 -26.88 -16.92 -15.85
C GLU A 80 -25.93 -18.01 -16.36
N LYS A 81 -25.04 -17.65 -17.30
CA LYS A 81 -24.03 -18.54 -17.89
C LYS A 81 -22.64 -18.38 -17.30
N GLY A 82 -22.50 -17.66 -16.18
CA GLY A 82 -21.22 -17.36 -15.55
C GLY A 82 -20.36 -16.31 -16.25
N LYS A 83 -20.55 -16.09 -17.54
CA LYS A 83 -19.86 -15.11 -18.37
C LYS A 83 -20.65 -14.76 -19.61
N THR A 84 -20.33 -13.62 -20.22
CA THR A 84 -20.87 -13.22 -21.54
C THR A 84 -19.79 -12.53 -22.37
N GLU A 85 -19.91 -12.61 -23.70
CA GLU A 85 -19.07 -11.91 -24.67
C GLU A 85 -19.78 -10.63 -25.13
N LEU A 86 -19.10 -9.51 -25.09
CA LEU A 86 -19.58 -8.21 -25.58
C LEU A 86 -18.85 -7.82 -26.86
N LYS A 87 -19.57 -7.20 -27.77
CA LYS A 87 -19.06 -6.73 -29.06
C LYS A 87 -19.09 -5.21 -29.15
N THR A 88 -18.08 -4.65 -29.78
CA THR A 88 -17.96 -3.21 -30.06
C THR A 88 -19.22 -2.67 -30.73
N GLY A 89 -19.75 -1.59 -30.17
CA GLY A 89 -20.97 -0.94 -30.64
C GLY A 89 -22.28 -1.55 -30.13
N GLN A 90 -22.25 -2.71 -29.48
CA GLN A 90 -23.40 -3.31 -28.83
C GLN A 90 -23.94 -2.41 -27.72
N THR A 91 -25.24 -2.40 -27.54
CA THR A 91 -25.86 -1.82 -26.33
C THR A 91 -25.78 -2.83 -25.19
N PHE A 92 -25.26 -2.41 -24.05
CA PHE A 92 -25.21 -3.21 -22.83
C PHE A 92 -25.69 -2.39 -21.64
N THR A 93 -26.49 -2.96 -20.75
CA THR A 93 -27.10 -2.22 -19.65
C THR A 93 -26.56 -2.68 -18.30
N LEU A 94 -26.02 -1.75 -17.53
CA LEU A 94 -25.80 -1.95 -16.10
C LEU A 94 -27.07 -1.55 -15.34
N THR A 95 -27.57 -2.41 -14.45
CA THR A 95 -28.82 -2.11 -13.74
C THR A 95 -28.64 -2.13 -12.24
N THR A 96 -29.35 -1.25 -11.56
CA THR A 96 -29.46 -1.27 -10.10
C THR A 96 -30.51 -2.23 -9.58
N ASP A 97 -31.32 -2.86 -10.49
CA ASP A 97 -32.25 -3.93 -10.15
C ASP A 97 -31.51 -5.24 -9.80
N ASP A 98 -32.16 -6.14 -9.09
CA ASP A 98 -31.58 -7.43 -8.66
C ASP A 98 -31.93 -8.54 -9.65
N ILE A 99 -31.10 -8.73 -10.67
CA ILE A 99 -31.27 -9.74 -11.72
C ILE A 99 -29.99 -10.56 -11.92
N LEU A 100 -30.13 -11.77 -12.47
CA LEU A 100 -29.02 -12.47 -13.08
C LEU A 100 -28.66 -11.83 -14.42
N GLY A 101 -27.35 -11.71 -14.68
CA GLY A 101 -26.84 -11.08 -15.90
C GLY A 101 -27.04 -11.94 -17.13
N THR A 102 -27.28 -11.28 -18.26
CA THR A 102 -27.40 -11.85 -19.60
C THR A 102 -26.37 -11.23 -20.54
N ASP A 103 -26.52 -11.43 -21.85
CA ASP A 103 -25.73 -10.75 -22.88
C ASP A 103 -26.19 -9.31 -23.18
N GLU A 104 -27.31 -8.88 -22.58
CA GLU A 104 -27.88 -7.53 -22.75
C GLU A 104 -27.77 -6.66 -21.49
N ARG A 105 -27.82 -7.28 -20.31
CA ARG A 105 -27.83 -6.50 -19.06
C ARG A 105 -27.34 -7.31 -17.83
N VAL A 106 -26.80 -6.61 -16.82
CA VAL A 106 -26.31 -7.20 -15.57
C VAL A 106 -26.51 -6.26 -14.38
N SER A 107 -26.78 -6.83 -13.21
CA SER A 107 -26.81 -6.10 -11.93
C SER A 107 -25.43 -5.67 -11.49
N ILE A 108 -25.40 -4.53 -10.77
CA ILE A 108 -24.21 -4.02 -10.08
C ILE A 108 -24.45 -3.96 -8.56
N THR A 109 -23.36 -4.05 -7.80
CA THR A 109 -23.42 -4.03 -6.33
C THR A 109 -23.77 -2.65 -5.77
N TYR A 110 -23.30 -1.57 -6.39
CA TYR A 110 -23.55 -0.20 -5.97
C TYR A 110 -24.82 0.36 -6.60
N LYS A 111 -25.88 0.42 -5.81
CA LYS A 111 -27.25 0.74 -6.31
C LYS A 111 -27.45 2.22 -6.64
N ASN A 112 -26.63 3.13 -6.12
CA ASN A 112 -26.73 4.56 -6.42
C ASN A 112 -25.84 5.00 -7.59
N LEU A 113 -25.14 4.08 -8.29
CA LEU A 113 -24.28 4.45 -9.42
C LEU A 113 -25.01 5.28 -10.48
N ALA A 114 -26.30 5.00 -10.70
CA ALA A 114 -27.12 5.75 -11.66
C ALA A 114 -27.37 7.23 -11.28
N ASP A 115 -27.07 7.61 -10.03
CA ASP A 115 -27.13 9.01 -9.57
C ASP A 115 -25.80 9.73 -9.71
N ASP A 116 -24.70 8.97 -9.72
CA ASP A 116 -23.34 9.50 -9.79
C ASP A 116 -22.87 9.71 -11.25
N VAL A 117 -23.34 8.87 -12.18
CA VAL A 117 -22.91 8.93 -13.61
C VAL A 117 -23.88 9.73 -14.48
N LYS A 118 -23.41 10.19 -15.62
CA LYS A 118 -24.18 10.92 -16.64
C LYS A 118 -23.81 10.43 -18.05
N PRO A 119 -24.66 10.69 -19.06
CA PRO A 119 -24.32 10.42 -20.47
C PRO A 119 -22.96 11.02 -20.88
N GLY A 120 -22.14 10.21 -21.53
CA GLY A 120 -20.76 10.52 -21.91
C GLY A 120 -19.69 10.06 -20.91
N ASP A 121 -20.06 9.65 -19.69
CA ASP A 121 -19.11 9.06 -18.77
C ASP A 121 -18.70 7.65 -19.22
N HIS A 122 -17.47 7.27 -18.90
CA HIS A 122 -16.93 5.96 -19.21
C HIS A 122 -17.03 5.04 -17.98
N ILE A 123 -17.35 3.79 -18.22
CA ILE A 123 -17.34 2.72 -17.23
C ILE A 123 -16.40 1.62 -17.72
N LEU A 124 -15.49 1.19 -16.88
CA LEU A 124 -14.51 0.16 -17.20
C LEU A 124 -14.82 -1.11 -16.39
N ILE A 125 -14.74 -2.27 -17.04
CA ILE A 125 -15.01 -3.57 -16.42
C ILE A 125 -13.76 -4.44 -16.53
N ASP A 126 -13.50 -5.23 -15.46
CA ASP A 126 -12.39 -6.19 -15.38
C ASP A 126 -11.04 -5.49 -15.61
N ASP A 127 -10.69 -4.57 -14.71
CA ASP A 127 -9.45 -3.80 -14.75
C ASP A 127 -9.20 -3.07 -16.10
N GLY A 128 -10.29 -2.60 -16.70
CA GLY A 128 -10.25 -1.83 -17.95
C GLY A 128 -10.21 -2.67 -19.23
N LEU A 129 -10.36 -4.00 -19.13
CA LEU A 129 -10.37 -4.88 -20.32
C LEU A 129 -11.59 -4.63 -21.22
N VAL A 130 -12.72 -4.21 -20.65
CA VAL A 130 -13.93 -3.83 -21.42
C VAL A 130 -14.35 -2.43 -21.03
N GLY A 131 -14.41 -1.55 -22.01
CA GLY A 131 -14.87 -0.17 -21.88
C GLY A 131 -16.34 -0.02 -22.32
N LEU A 132 -17.09 0.75 -21.53
CA LEU A 132 -18.46 1.17 -21.81
C LEU A 132 -18.55 2.69 -21.79
N GLU A 133 -19.40 3.27 -22.64
CA GLU A 133 -19.79 4.69 -22.60
C GLU A 133 -21.26 4.80 -22.22
N VAL A 134 -21.57 5.58 -21.21
CA VAL A 134 -22.95 5.83 -20.77
C VAL A 134 -23.69 6.63 -21.84
N VAL A 135 -24.80 6.09 -22.35
CA VAL A 135 -25.63 6.74 -23.36
C VAL A 135 -26.88 7.36 -22.72
N GLU A 136 -27.55 6.63 -21.84
CA GLU A 136 -28.80 7.04 -21.23
C GLU A 136 -28.98 6.43 -19.84
N ILE A 137 -29.64 7.15 -18.95
CA ILE A 137 -30.06 6.64 -17.65
C ILE A 137 -31.58 6.73 -17.55
N LYS A 138 -32.24 5.58 -17.28
CA LYS A 138 -33.70 5.51 -17.25
C LYS A 138 -34.22 4.63 -16.13
N PRO A 139 -35.45 4.86 -15.66
CA PRO A 139 -36.11 3.97 -14.70
C PRO A 139 -36.30 2.56 -15.30
N VAL A 140 -36.20 1.54 -14.46
CA VAL A 140 -36.58 0.16 -14.84
C VAL A 140 -38.10 0.06 -14.92
N ALA A 141 -38.64 -0.31 -16.08
CA ALA A 141 -40.10 -0.35 -16.29
C ALA A 141 -40.81 -1.36 -15.41
N LYS A 142 -40.20 -2.51 -15.14
CA LYS A 142 -40.72 -3.59 -14.28
C LYS A 142 -39.56 -4.13 -13.43
N PRO A 143 -39.28 -3.50 -12.29
CA PRO A 143 -38.19 -3.96 -11.42
C PRO A 143 -38.59 -5.29 -10.75
N VAL A 144 -37.59 -6.18 -10.58
CA VAL A 144 -37.76 -7.42 -9.83
C VAL A 144 -37.86 -7.08 -8.34
N ASN A 145 -37.05 -6.15 -7.87
CA ASN A 145 -37.12 -5.62 -6.52
C ASN A 145 -37.94 -4.33 -6.48
N THR A 146 -39.23 -4.47 -6.13
CA THR A 146 -40.16 -3.32 -6.07
C THR A 146 -39.93 -2.35 -4.92
N LYS A 147 -38.99 -2.63 -4.01
CA LYS A 147 -38.64 -1.76 -2.88
C LYS A 147 -37.59 -0.72 -3.23
N VAL A 148 -37.01 -0.79 -4.41
CA VAL A 148 -35.93 0.10 -4.86
C VAL A 148 -36.39 0.81 -6.13
N ASN A 149 -36.12 2.12 -6.26
CA ASN A 149 -36.26 2.84 -7.52
C ASN A 149 -35.14 2.39 -8.47
N ALA A 150 -35.30 1.20 -9.04
CA ALA A 150 -34.29 0.61 -9.91
C ALA A 150 -34.14 1.43 -11.19
N ARG A 151 -32.87 1.62 -11.60
CA ARG A 151 -32.49 2.39 -12.79
C ARG A 151 -31.58 1.56 -13.67
N ASP A 152 -31.71 1.76 -14.97
CA ASP A 152 -30.86 1.21 -16.00
C ASP A 152 -29.88 2.27 -16.48
N ILE A 153 -28.60 1.96 -16.47
CA ILE A 153 -27.51 2.71 -17.09
C ILE A 153 -27.26 2.05 -18.44
N VAL A 154 -27.81 2.61 -19.47
CA VAL A 154 -27.66 2.09 -20.84
C VAL A 154 -26.33 2.56 -21.40
N CYS A 155 -25.50 1.63 -21.79
CA CYS A 155 -24.15 1.89 -22.28
C CYS A 155 -23.95 1.35 -23.70
N LYS A 156 -23.01 1.97 -24.41
CA LYS A 156 -22.43 1.46 -25.64
C LYS A 156 -21.10 0.79 -25.34
N VAL A 157 -20.90 -0.42 -25.85
CA VAL A 157 -19.64 -1.17 -25.69
C VAL A 157 -18.57 -0.55 -26.60
N LEU A 158 -17.41 -0.23 -26.06
CA LEU A 158 -16.32 0.45 -26.79
C LEU A 158 -15.34 -0.51 -27.46
N ASN A 159 -15.16 -1.71 -26.89
CA ASN A 159 -14.25 -2.74 -27.43
C ASN A 159 -14.78 -4.15 -27.13
N ASP A 160 -14.41 -5.09 -28.00
CA ASP A 160 -14.73 -6.51 -27.79
C ASP A 160 -14.10 -7.05 -26.50
N GLY A 161 -14.82 -7.92 -25.77
CA GLY A 161 -14.28 -8.58 -24.60
C GLY A 161 -15.24 -9.54 -23.93
N VAL A 162 -14.74 -10.33 -22.99
CA VAL A 162 -15.53 -11.27 -22.19
C VAL A 162 -15.60 -10.76 -20.75
N ILE A 163 -16.81 -10.60 -20.25
CA ILE A 163 -17.05 -10.26 -18.84
C ILE A 163 -17.65 -11.44 -18.09
N SER A 164 -17.38 -11.55 -16.79
CA SER A 164 -17.82 -12.68 -15.98
C SER A 164 -18.28 -12.24 -14.59
N ASN A 165 -18.73 -13.23 -13.78
CA ASN A 165 -19.21 -13.00 -12.42
C ASN A 165 -18.23 -12.19 -11.57
N LYS A 166 -18.77 -11.26 -10.80
CA LYS A 166 -18.07 -10.53 -9.72
C LYS A 166 -16.88 -9.69 -10.20
N LYS A 167 -16.80 -9.36 -11.49
CA LYS A 167 -15.75 -8.48 -12.02
C LYS A 167 -15.89 -7.06 -11.50
N GLY A 168 -14.75 -6.39 -11.27
CA GLY A 168 -14.67 -5.00 -10.86
C GLY A 168 -15.27 -4.06 -11.90
N VAL A 169 -15.85 -2.97 -11.42
CA VAL A 169 -16.40 -1.87 -12.22
C VAL A 169 -15.77 -0.59 -11.75
N ASN A 170 -15.04 0.08 -12.62
CA ASN A 170 -14.38 1.35 -12.38
C ASN A 170 -15.09 2.46 -13.17
N VAL A 171 -15.11 3.67 -12.61
CA VAL A 171 -15.79 4.82 -13.24
C VAL A 171 -14.85 6.02 -13.23
N PRO A 172 -13.90 6.07 -14.17
CA PRO A 172 -12.88 7.11 -14.23
C PRO A 172 -13.48 8.53 -14.27
N ASN A 173 -12.87 9.44 -13.52
CA ASN A 173 -13.24 10.87 -13.44
C ASN A 173 -14.64 11.16 -12.88
N VAL A 174 -15.32 10.20 -12.27
CA VAL A 174 -16.60 10.39 -11.57
C VAL A 174 -16.37 10.35 -10.06
N ASP A 175 -16.85 11.36 -9.37
CA ASP A 175 -16.80 11.43 -7.92
C ASP A 175 -17.98 10.63 -7.34
N LEU A 176 -17.70 9.42 -6.84
CA LEU A 176 -18.72 8.51 -6.32
C LEU A 176 -19.18 8.92 -4.91
N THR A 177 -20.49 8.88 -4.67
CA THR A 177 -21.11 9.18 -3.35
C THR A 177 -21.21 7.94 -2.45
N MET A 178 -20.61 6.83 -2.87
CA MET A 178 -20.57 5.57 -2.12
C MET A 178 -19.94 5.76 -0.73
N PRO A 179 -20.54 5.21 0.35
CA PRO A 179 -19.94 5.19 1.68
C PRO A 179 -18.52 4.59 1.64
N PHE A 180 -17.60 5.21 2.37
CA PHE A 180 -16.21 4.75 2.36
C PHE A 180 -16.01 3.46 3.16
N ILE A 181 -16.62 3.37 4.35
CA ILE A 181 -16.51 2.18 5.22
C ILE A 181 -17.71 1.25 5.00
N SER A 182 -17.47 0.05 4.51
CA SER A 182 -18.44 -1.03 4.47
C SER A 182 -18.53 -1.76 5.81
N GLU A 183 -19.60 -2.55 6.03
CA GLU A 183 -19.70 -3.44 7.21
C GLU A 183 -18.50 -4.39 7.32
N LYS A 184 -18.02 -4.88 6.16
CA LYS A 184 -16.83 -5.71 6.10
C LYS A 184 -15.58 -4.95 6.54
N ASP A 185 -15.33 -3.76 5.98
CA ASP A 185 -14.15 -2.96 6.34
C ASP A 185 -14.18 -2.55 7.82
N TYR A 186 -15.37 -2.24 8.36
CA TYR A 186 -15.53 -2.01 9.80
C TYR A 186 -15.11 -3.23 10.62
N GLY A 187 -15.57 -4.43 10.23
CA GLY A 187 -15.17 -5.70 10.87
C GLY A 187 -13.68 -5.96 10.76
N ASP A 188 -13.07 -5.68 9.59
CA ASP A 188 -11.65 -5.85 9.34
C ASP A 188 -10.80 -4.88 10.17
N ILE A 189 -11.24 -3.62 10.34
CA ILE A 189 -10.57 -2.62 11.21
C ILE A 189 -10.66 -3.06 12.69
N CYS A 190 -11.81 -3.52 13.14
CA CYS A 190 -11.95 -4.06 14.51
C CYS A 190 -11.00 -5.26 14.72
N PHE A 191 -10.93 -6.16 13.74
CA PHE A 191 -10.00 -7.29 13.77
C PHE A 191 -8.54 -6.84 13.85
N ALA A 192 -8.17 -5.76 13.15
CA ALA A 192 -6.82 -5.19 13.23
C ALA A 192 -6.47 -4.73 14.65
N VAL A 193 -7.41 -4.07 15.34
CA VAL A 193 -7.22 -3.62 16.73
C VAL A 193 -7.09 -4.81 17.67
N GLU A 194 -8.03 -5.76 17.62
CA GLU A 194 -8.06 -6.96 18.47
C GLU A 194 -6.79 -7.82 18.31
N ASN A 195 -6.17 -7.74 17.14
CA ASN A 195 -5.03 -8.57 16.78
C ASN A 195 -3.72 -7.79 16.60
N ASP A 196 -3.56 -6.66 17.26
CA ASP A 196 -2.31 -5.88 17.32
C ASP A 196 -1.59 -5.76 15.97
N TYR A 197 -2.33 -5.36 14.92
CA TYR A 197 -1.71 -4.98 13.65
C TYR A 197 -0.95 -3.67 13.81
N ASP A 198 0.09 -3.49 13.00
CA ASP A 198 0.95 -2.31 13.04
C ASP A 198 0.46 -1.21 12.12
N PHE A 199 -0.15 -1.61 10.98
CA PHE A 199 -0.63 -0.72 9.94
C PHE A 199 -1.98 -1.18 9.39
N ILE A 200 -2.78 -0.21 8.93
CA ILE A 200 -3.91 -0.41 8.04
C ILE A 200 -3.62 0.32 6.73
N ALA A 201 -3.59 -0.41 5.61
CA ALA A 201 -3.62 0.18 4.28
C ALA A 201 -5.09 0.34 3.87
N ALA A 202 -5.53 1.59 3.75
CA ALA A 202 -6.90 1.95 3.44
C ALA A 202 -7.09 2.04 1.93
N SER A 203 -7.88 1.16 1.33
CA SER A 203 -8.13 1.12 -0.11
C SER A 203 -9.10 2.21 -0.56
N PHE A 204 -8.88 2.74 -1.76
CA PHE A 204 -9.72 3.72 -2.44
C PHE A 204 -9.99 5.00 -1.66
N VAL A 205 -9.00 5.51 -0.94
CA VAL A 205 -9.11 6.79 -0.23
C VAL A 205 -9.28 7.94 -1.23
N ARG A 206 -10.34 8.73 -1.06
CA ARG A 206 -10.73 9.85 -1.92
C ARG A 206 -10.53 11.20 -1.27
N THR A 207 -10.74 11.27 0.05
CA THR A 207 -10.71 12.51 0.83
C THR A 207 -10.05 12.33 2.20
N ALA A 208 -9.78 13.45 2.90
CA ALA A 208 -9.30 13.42 4.28
C ALA A 208 -10.36 12.85 5.24
N GLU A 209 -11.64 13.05 4.94
CA GLU A 209 -12.77 12.56 5.72
C GLU A 209 -12.80 11.03 5.74
N ASP A 210 -12.51 10.37 4.61
CA ASP A 210 -12.39 8.90 4.53
C ASP A 210 -11.37 8.37 5.55
N VAL A 211 -10.22 9.03 5.66
CA VAL A 211 -9.18 8.65 6.64
C VAL A 211 -9.64 8.92 8.08
N MET A 212 -10.35 10.02 8.29
CA MET A 212 -10.86 10.37 9.61
C MET A 212 -11.95 9.43 10.10
N GLU A 213 -12.73 8.79 9.20
CA GLU A 213 -13.66 7.71 9.57
C GLU A 213 -12.90 6.52 10.17
N ILE A 214 -11.80 6.08 9.55
CA ILE A 214 -10.95 5.01 10.11
C ILE A 214 -10.38 5.45 11.47
N ARG A 215 -9.85 6.67 11.58
CA ARG A 215 -9.31 7.20 12.84
C ARG A 215 -10.34 7.16 13.96
N LYS A 216 -11.60 7.50 13.65
CA LYS A 216 -12.69 7.45 14.62
C LYS A 216 -12.94 6.03 15.12
N ILE A 217 -13.00 5.04 14.22
CA ILE A 217 -13.16 3.63 14.60
C ILE A 217 -12.00 3.15 15.47
N LEU A 218 -10.75 3.49 15.09
CA LEU A 218 -9.57 3.16 15.86
C LEU A 218 -9.61 3.76 17.28
N ALA A 219 -10.01 5.04 17.41
CA ALA A 219 -10.15 5.69 18.71
C ALA A 219 -11.25 5.04 19.58
N GLU A 220 -12.39 4.69 19.00
CA GLU A 220 -13.49 4.03 19.68
C GLU A 220 -13.13 2.61 20.16
N LYS A 221 -12.19 1.95 19.48
CA LYS A 221 -11.76 0.57 19.78
C LYS A 221 -10.44 0.49 20.54
N GLY A 222 -9.78 1.61 20.83
CA GLY A 222 -8.48 1.65 21.52
C GLY A 222 -7.29 1.25 20.65
N GLY A 223 -7.38 1.44 19.33
CA GLY A 223 -6.33 1.14 18.34
C GLY A 223 -5.63 2.39 17.80
N GLU A 224 -5.57 3.50 18.54
CA GLU A 224 -5.01 4.79 18.09
C GLU A 224 -3.53 4.72 17.70
N ASP A 225 -2.82 3.71 18.15
CA ASP A 225 -1.42 3.44 17.83
C ASP A 225 -1.21 2.77 16.47
N ILE A 226 -2.27 2.20 15.86
CA ILE A 226 -2.22 1.64 14.51
C ILE A 226 -2.06 2.78 13.48
N LYS A 227 -1.11 2.64 12.57
CA LYS A 227 -0.79 3.63 11.54
C LYS A 227 -1.63 3.42 10.28
N ILE A 228 -2.13 4.51 9.70
CA ILE A 228 -2.95 4.47 8.48
C ILE A 228 -2.09 4.85 7.28
N ILE A 229 -2.01 3.94 6.31
CA ILE A 229 -1.42 4.14 4.99
C ILE A 229 -2.57 4.28 3.99
N SER A 230 -2.80 5.49 3.50
CA SER A 230 -3.87 5.75 2.52
C SER A 230 -3.42 5.34 1.13
N LYS A 231 -4.20 4.49 0.46
CA LYS A 231 -3.93 4.06 -0.91
C LYS A 231 -4.58 5.04 -1.89
N ILE A 232 -3.78 5.60 -2.78
CA ILE A 232 -4.23 6.51 -3.83
C ILE A 232 -4.39 5.69 -5.10
N GLU A 233 -5.64 5.53 -5.51
CA GLU A 233 -6.09 4.60 -6.55
C GLU A 233 -6.98 5.26 -7.61
N ASN A 234 -7.37 6.54 -7.41
CA ASN A 234 -8.27 7.28 -8.29
C ASN A 234 -7.90 8.76 -8.38
N MET A 235 -8.48 9.46 -9.36
CA MET A 235 -8.20 10.87 -9.59
C MET A 235 -8.69 11.78 -8.46
N GLN A 236 -9.79 11.43 -7.76
CA GLN A 236 -10.28 12.20 -6.62
C GLN A 236 -9.25 12.21 -5.49
N GLY A 237 -8.65 11.05 -5.15
CA GLY A 237 -7.56 10.95 -4.19
C GLY A 237 -6.31 11.74 -4.60
N VAL A 238 -5.98 11.77 -5.90
CA VAL A 238 -4.86 12.58 -6.41
C VAL A 238 -5.15 14.07 -6.26
N ARG A 239 -6.37 14.53 -6.56
CA ARG A 239 -6.77 15.95 -6.39
C ARG A 239 -6.71 16.40 -4.92
N ASN A 240 -7.09 15.52 -3.99
CA ASN A 240 -7.15 15.79 -2.56
C ASN A 240 -5.87 15.37 -1.81
N ILE A 241 -4.79 15.07 -2.52
CA ILE A 241 -3.58 14.44 -1.95
C ILE A 241 -2.99 15.20 -0.76
N ASP A 242 -3.00 16.53 -0.78
CA ASP A 242 -2.40 17.35 0.29
C ASP A 242 -3.18 17.20 1.60
N ASP A 243 -4.50 17.16 1.53
CA ASP A 243 -5.36 16.98 2.70
C ASP A 243 -5.29 15.54 3.22
N ILE A 244 -5.24 14.55 2.32
CA ILE A 244 -5.05 13.14 2.67
C ILE A 244 -3.69 12.94 3.35
N ILE A 245 -2.61 13.50 2.81
CA ILE A 245 -1.28 13.43 3.44
C ILE A 245 -1.32 14.01 4.86
N ARG A 246 -2.04 15.11 5.10
CA ARG A 246 -2.10 15.75 6.41
C ARG A 246 -2.61 14.81 7.50
N VAL A 247 -3.65 14.00 7.21
CA VAL A 247 -4.34 13.14 8.19
C VAL A 247 -3.84 11.69 8.22
N SER A 248 -3.12 11.24 7.19
CA SER A 248 -2.54 9.88 7.08
C SER A 248 -1.17 9.79 7.77
N ASP A 249 -0.74 8.58 8.14
CA ASP A 249 0.64 8.30 8.58
C ASP A 249 1.57 8.02 7.39
N GLY A 250 1.01 7.55 6.28
CA GLY A 250 1.73 7.32 5.03
C GLY A 250 0.78 7.21 3.85
N ILE A 251 1.35 7.09 2.66
CA ILE A 251 0.62 6.96 1.40
C ILE A 251 1.15 5.73 0.65
N MET A 252 0.26 4.99 0.00
CA MET A 252 0.62 3.96 -0.97
C MET A 252 0.18 4.41 -2.37
N VAL A 253 1.12 4.47 -3.29
CA VAL A 253 0.85 4.66 -4.72
C VAL A 253 0.51 3.30 -5.30
N ALA A 254 -0.78 2.98 -5.41
CA ALA A 254 -1.29 1.69 -5.86
C ALA A 254 -1.53 1.74 -7.38
N ARG A 255 -0.44 1.54 -8.14
CA ARG A 255 -0.39 1.81 -9.59
C ARG A 255 -1.30 0.92 -10.43
N GLY A 256 -1.66 -0.28 -9.95
CA GLY A 256 -2.59 -1.18 -10.62
C GLY A 256 -3.96 -0.53 -10.81
N ASP A 257 -4.62 -0.23 -9.68
CA ASP A 257 -5.94 0.38 -9.68
C ASP A 257 -5.89 1.82 -10.21
N MET A 258 -4.82 2.57 -9.88
CA MET A 258 -4.60 3.91 -10.41
C MET A 258 -4.52 3.91 -11.95
N GLY A 259 -3.87 2.93 -12.58
CA GLY A 259 -3.74 2.83 -14.04
C GLY A 259 -5.04 2.43 -14.77
N VAL A 260 -6.06 2.00 -14.01
CA VAL A 260 -7.42 1.82 -14.54
C VAL A 260 -8.23 3.11 -14.48
N GLU A 261 -8.05 3.88 -13.40
CA GLU A 261 -8.81 5.10 -13.12
C GLU A 261 -8.22 6.38 -13.74
N ILE A 262 -6.94 6.37 -14.10
CA ILE A 262 -6.18 7.52 -14.62
C ILE A 262 -5.54 7.11 -15.95
N PRO A 263 -5.42 8.01 -16.95
CA PRO A 263 -4.68 7.72 -18.16
C PRO A 263 -3.29 7.16 -17.87
N LEU A 264 -2.93 6.08 -18.55
CA LEU A 264 -1.73 5.30 -18.24
C LEU A 264 -0.44 6.14 -18.31
N GLU A 265 -0.39 7.09 -19.26
CA GLU A 265 0.70 8.05 -19.44
C GLU A 265 0.85 9.03 -18.27
N ASP A 266 -0.20 9.29 -17.49
CA ASP A 266 -0.19 10.20 -16.36
C ASP A 266 0.28 9.52 -15.06
N VAL A 267 0.15 8.20 -14.97
CA VAL A 267 0.53 7.43 -13.75
C VAL A 267 1.97 7.70 -13.29
N PRO A 268 3.01 7.69 -14.16
CA PRO A 268 4.37 8.00 -13.75
C PRO A 268 4.54 9.43 -13.23
N VAL A 269 3.80 10.38 -13.81
CA VAL A 269 3.82 11.80 -13.38
C VAL A 269 3.20 11.94 -11.99
N MET A 270 2.03 11.31 -11.78
CA MET A 270 1.35 11.29 -10.49
C MET A 270 2.18 10.59 -9.42
N GLN A 271 2.81 9.45 -9.73
CA GLN A 271 3.72 8.75 -8.81
C GLN A 271 4.83 9.69 -8.30
N LYS A 272 5.53 10.36 -9.21
CA LYS A 272 6.62 11.28 -8.85
C LYS A 272 6.14 12.45 -7.99
N MET A 273 5.00 13.02 -8.35
CA MET A 273 4.38 14.12 -7.60
C MET A 273 3.99 13.68 -6.19
N ILE A 274 3.33 12.53 -6.05
CA ILE A 274 2.91 11.98 -4.74
C ILE A 274 4.13 11.67 -3.88
N ILE A 275 5.11 10.91 -4.41
CA ILE A 275 6.34 10.58 -3.66
C ILE A 275 7.02 11.85 -3.14
N LYS A 276 7.17 12.86 -3.98
CA LYS A 276 7.77 14.15 -3.59
C LYS A 276 7.02 14.81 -2.43
N LYS A 277 5.69 14.96 -2.55
CA LYS A 277 4.85 15.60 -1.52
C LYS A 277 4.89 14.84 -0.18
N VAL A 278 4.83 13.51 -0.22
CA VAL A 278 4.87 12.68 0.98
C VAL A 278 6.22 12.75 1.68
N CYS A 279 7.33 12.72 0.91
CA CYS A 279 8.67 12.90 1.42
C CYS A 279 8.88 14.30 2.06
N GLU A 280 8.33 15.34 1.45
CA GLU A 280 8.37 16.72 2.00
C GLU A 280 7.59 16.82 3.31
N ALA A 281 6.48 16.10 3.42
CA ALA A 281 5.70 15.99 4.66
C ALA A 281 6.42 15.16 5.75
N GLY A 282 7.46 14.40 5.41
CA GLY A 282 8.18 13.50 6.32
C GLY A 282 7.33 12.30 6.72
N LYS A 283 6.59 11.75 5.77
CA LYS A 283 5.74 10.58 5.96
C LYS A 283 6.19 9.42 5.08
N ILE A 284 5.66 8.23 5.36
CA ILE A 284 5.96 7.01 4.63
C ILE A 284 5.32 7.07 3.24
N VAL A 285 6.04 6.66 2.21
CA VAL A 285 5.48 6.40 0.89
C VAL A 285 5.86 5.01 0.41
N ILE A 286 4.86 4.26 -0.03
CA ILE A 286 5.02 2.90 -0.59
C ILE A 286 4.68 2.96 -2.07
N THR A 287 5.59 2.48 -2.92
CA THR A 287 5.29 2.25 -4.35
C THR A 287 4.92 0.79 -4.54
N ALA A 288 3.72 0.56 -5.07
CA ALA A 288 3.09 -0.74 -5.09
C ALA A 288 2.59 -1.15 -6.47
N THR A 289 2.41 -2.47 -6.63
CA THR A 289 1.84 -3.19 -7.79
C THR A 289 2.68 -3.16 -9.07
N GLN A 290 2.69 -4.29 -9.76
CA GLN A 290 3.36 -4.49 -11.05
C GLN A 290 4.86 -4.11 -11.06
N MET A 291 5.55 -4.32 -9.92
CA MET A 291 6.98 -3.99 -9.80
C MET A 291 7.86 -5.00 -10.55
N LEU A 292 7.58 -6.31 -10.38
CA LEU A 292 8.28 -7.43 -11.01
C LEU A 292 7.26 -8.46 -11.55
N ASP A 293 6.17 -8.00 -12.15
CA ASP A 293 5.00 -8.81 -12.52
C ASP A 293 5.36 -10.02 -13.39
N SER A 294 6.31 -9.88 -14.31
CA SER A 294 6.78 -10.99 -15.14
C SER A 294 7.35 -12.16 -14.31
N MET A 295 7.83 -11.87 -13.10
CA MET A 295 8.34 -12.90 -12.17
C MET A 295 7.22 -13.75 -11.54
N MET A 296 5.95 -13.43 -11.78
CA MET A 296 4.85 -14.37 -11.55
C MET A 296 5.08 -15.71 -12.28
N LYS A 297 5.67 -15.68 -13.48
CA LYS A 297 5.84 -16.82 -14.38
C LYS A 297 7.29 -17.07 -14.80
N HIS A 298 8.19 -16.12 -14.61
CA HIS A 298 9.57 -16.18 -15.06
C HIS A 298 10.55 -15.96 -13.90
N PRO A 299 11.72 -16.63 -13.88
CA PRO A 299 12.69 -16.50 -12.79
C PRO A 299 13.50 -15.20 -12.82
N ARG A 300 13.29 -14.35 -13.83
CA ARG A 300 13.96 -13.06 -14.01
C ARG A 300 12.96 -12.01 -14.49
N PRO A 301 13.09 -10.77 -14.03
CA PRO A 301 12.24 -9.67 -14.50
C PRO A 301 12.65 -9.22 -15.90
N THR A 302 11.79 -8.45 -16.53
CA THR A 302 12.13 -7.66 -17.71
C THR A 302 13.07 -6.50 -17.34
N ARG A 303 13.74 -5.93 -18.36
CA ARG A 303 14.57 -4.73 -18.15
C ARG A 303 13.74 -3.52 -17.75
N ALA A 304 12.50 -3.40 -18.26
CA ALA A 304 11.57 -2.34 -17.91
C ALA A 304 11.21 -2.38 -16.41
N GLU A 305 10.87 -3.57 -15.89
CA GLU A 305 10.55 -3.76 -14.46
C GLU A 305 11.75 -3.44 -13.56
N SER A 306 12.96 -3.89 -13.93
CA SER A 306 14.17 -3.55 -13.18
C SER A 306 14.41 -2.03 -13.15
N THR A 307 14.12 -1.34 -14.25
CA THR A 307 14.21 0.13 -14.33
C THR A 307 13.12 0.80 -13.51
N ASP A 308 11.90 0.25 -13.48
CA ASP A 308 10.79 0.78 -12.72
C ASP A 308 11.06 0.72 -11.21
N VAL A 309 11.54 -0.43 -10.69
CA VAL A 309 11.97 -0.55 -9.28
C VAL A 309 13.05 0.48 -8.96
N ALA A 310 14.08 0.61 -9.79
CA ALA A 310 15.15 1.59 -9.58
C ALA A 310 14.60 3.02 -9.60
N ASN A 311 13.70 3.38 -10.54
CA ASN A 311 13.11 4.71 -10.62
C ASN A 311 12.29 5.05 -9.37
N ALA A 312 11.49 4.14 -8.81
CA ALA A 312 10.77 4.37 -7.57
C ALA A 312 11.72 4.75 -6.42
N ILE A 313 12.89 4.11 -6.34
CA ILE A 313 13.93 4.40 -5.35
C ILE A 313 14.60 5.75 -5.63
N TYR A 314 14.94 6.04 -6.90
CA TYR A 314 15.45 7.35 -7.29
C TYR A 314 14.47 8.48 -7.00
N ASP A 315 13.17 8.25 -7.15
CA ASP A 315 12.11 9.20 -6.82
C ASP A 315 12.04 9.47 -5.30
N GLY A 316 12.52 8.53 -4.49
CA GLY A 316 12.61 8.66 -3.03
C GLY A 316 11.51 7.91 -2.26
N THR A 317 10.92 6.87 -2.82
CA THR A 317 9.98 6.02 -2.07
C THR A 317 10.58 5.52 -0.76
N SER A 318 9.75 5.30 0.27
CA SER A 318 10.21 4.75 1.55
C SER A 318 10.26 3.23 1.52
N ALA A 319 9.34 2.62 0.77
CA ALA A 319 9.27 1.18 0.58
C ALA A 319 8.75 0.83 -0.82
N ILE A 320 9.07 -0.36 -1.26
CA ILE A 320 8.58 -0.98 -2.49
C ILE A 320 7.85 -2.27 -2.14
N MET A 321 6.79 -2.61 -2.86
CA MET A 321 5.92 -3.73 -2.51
C MET A 321 5.78 -4.71 -3.67
N LEU A 322 5.95 -5.99 -3.36
CA LEU A 322 5.54 -7.11 -4.20
C LEU A 322 4.12 -7.54 -3.82
N SER A 323 3.33 -7.96 -4.77
CA SER A 323 1.95 -8.42 -4.60
C SER A 323 1.79 -9.88 -5.07
N GLY A 324 1.32 -10.06 -6.28
CA GLY A 324 1.14 -11.36 -6.90
C GLY A 324 2.42 -12.18 -6.98
N GLU A 325 3.56 -11.52 -7.21
CA GLU A 325 4.88 -12.12 -7.35
C GLU A 325 5.25 -13.02 -6.15
N THR A 326 4.84 -12.60 -4.94
CA THR A 326 5.10 -13.36 -3.70
C THR A 326 3.87 -14.12 -3.19
N ALA A 327 2.65 -13.72 -3.57
CA ALA A 327 1.41 -14.36 -3.10
C ALA A 327 1.00 -15.57 -3.93
N ALA A 328 1.19 -15.54 -5.25
CA ALA A 328 0.74 -16.55 -6.19
C ALA A 328 1.76 -16.89 -7.29
N GLY A 329 2.89 -16.18 -7.32
CA GLY A 329 3.94 -16.37 -8.32
C GLY A 329 4.67 -17.72 -8.19
N MET A 330 5.29 -18.14 -9.27
CA MET A 330 6.10 -19.37 -9.31
C MET A 330 7.50 -19.17 -8.69
N TYR A 331 7.96 -17.91 -8.57
CA TYR A 331 9.32 -17.54 -8.15
C TYR A 331 9.34 -16.50 -7.04
N PRO A 332 8.62 -16.73 -5.91
CA PRO A 332 8.41 -15.70 -4.89
C PRO A 332 9.71 -15.24 -4.22
N ILE A 333 10.61 -16.16 -3.92
CA ILE A 333 11.89 -15.85 -3.26
C ILE A 333 12.84 -15.12 -4.21
N GLU A 334 12.91 -15.57 -5.46
CA GLU A 334 13.70 -14.91 -6.50
C GLU A 334 13.21 -13.49 -6.75
N ALA A 335 11.89 -13.25 -6.64
CA ALA A 335 11.31 -11.92 -6.75
C ALA A 335 11.78 -11.02 -5.61
N VAL A 336 11.74 -11.49 -4.35
CA VAL A 336 12.27 -10.75 -3.19
C VAL A 336 13.77 -10.47 -3.37
N LYS A 337 14.57 -11.50 -3.66
CA LYS A 337 16.02 -11.36 -3.90
C LYS A 337 16.33 -10.37 -5.01
N THR A 338 15.58 -10.40 -6.08
CA THR A 338 15.79 -9.49 -7.22
C THR A 338 15.45 -8.06 -6.85
N MET A 339 14.34 -7.85 -6.15
CA MET A 339 13.95 -6.54 -5.65
C MET A 339 15.01 -5.94 -4.72
N VAL A 340 15.51 -6.74 -3.78
CA VAL A 340 16.59 -6.34 -2.86
C VAL A 340 17.85 -5.96 -3.62
N ARG A 341 18.31 -6.79 -4.58
CA ARG A 341 19.51 -6.48 -5.38
C ARG A 341 19.38 -5.17 -6.16
N ILE A 342 18.21 -4.92 -6.76
CA ILE A 342 17.97 -3.67 -7.49
C ILE A 342 17.97 -2.49 -6.52
N ALA A 343 17.28 -2.63 -5.37
CA ALA A 343 17.21 -1.59 -4.35
C ALA A 343 18.60 -1.22 -3.83
N THR A 344 19.36 -2.21 -3.36
CA THR A 344 20.72 -2.02 -2.83
C THR A 344 21.62 -1.37 -3.87
N ARG A 345 21.61 -1.86 -5.12
CA ARG A 345 22.45 -1.28 -6.17
C ARG A 345 22.09 0.17 -6.48
N THR A 346 20.78 0.49 -6.49
CA THR A 346 20.28 1.83 -6.75
C THR A 346 20.63 2.78 -5.60
N GLU A 347 20.48 2.35 -4.35
CA GLU A 347 20.82 3.17 -3.18
C GLU A 347 22.33 3.49 -3.13
N HIS A 348 23.20 2.55 -3.51
CA HIS A 348 24.63 2.80 -3.64
C HIS A 348 25.02 3.81 -4.73
N ASP A 349 24.16 4.01 -5.73
CA ASP A 349 24.37 4.99 -6.79
C ASP A 349 23.90 6.40 -6.39
N ILE A 350 23.00 6.52 -5.44
CA ILE A 350 22.42 7.79 -5.02
C ILE A 350 23.41 8.59 -4.18
N ASN A 351 23.71 9.83 -4.61
CA ASN A 351 24.46 10.79 -3.80
C ASN A 351 23.51 11.46 -2.78
N TYR A 352 23.34 10.81 -1.63
CA TYR A 352 22.46 11.30 -0.56
C TYR A 352 22.90 12.66 0.01
N LEU A 353 24.20 12.92 0.11
CA LEU A 353 24.72 14.20 0.59
C LEU A 353 24.34 15.36 -0.34
N GLN A 354 24.43 15.15 -1.64
CA GLN A 354 23.98 16.15 -2.62
C GLN A 354 22.47 16.37 -2.55
N ARG A 355 21.70 15.30 -2.46
CA ARG A 355 20.23 15.38 -2.30
C ARG A 355 19.84 16.11 -1.01
N PHE A 356 20.51 15.84 0.08
CA PHE A 356 20.28 16.52 1.35
C PHE A 356 20.52 18.03 1.23
N ARG A 357 21.64 18.44 0.61
CA ARG A 357 21.96 19.86 0.38
C ARG A 357 20.91 20.57 -0.49
N GLN A 358 20.36 19.90 -1.48
CA GLN A 358 19.32 20.44 -2.36
C GLN A 358 17.97 20.60 -1.62
N ARG A 359 17.65 19.74 -0.65
CA ARG A 359 16.40 19.80 0.13
C ARG A 359 16.36 20.89 1.22
N ARG A 360 17.48 21.53 1.50
CA ARG A 360 17.64 22.52 2.59
C ARG A 360 16.64 23.69 2.54
N THR A 361 16.15 24.06 1.37
CA THR A 361 15.25 25.21 1.14
C THR A 361 13.77 24.90 1.30
N MET A 362 13.36 23.64 1.51
CA MET A 362 11.97 23.21 1.42
C MET A 362 11.32 22.85 2.78
N CYS A 363 11.97 23.10 3.91
CA CYS A 363 11.45 22.67 5.21
C CYS A 363 10.63 23.77 5.90
N ASN A 364 9.43 23.42 6.36
CA ASN A 364 8.66 24.26 7.28
C ASN A 364 9.50 24.54 8.55
N PRO A 365 9.76 25.80 8.90
CA PRO A 365 10.59 26.14 10.04
C PRO A 365 9.86 25.78 11.35
N ASN A 366 10.34 24.75 12.04
CA ASN A 366 9.96 24.42 13.40
C ASN A 366 11.13 23.75 14.12
N VAL A 367 11.08 23.71 15.45
CA VAL A 367 12.19 23.22 16.29
C VAL A 367 12.60 21.79 15.92
N THR A 368 11.65 20.89 15.72
CA THR A 368 11.93 19.49 15.37
C THR A 368 12.65 19.39 14.03
N ASN A 369 12.19 20.10 13.00
CA ASN A 369 12.85 20.13 11.70
C ASN A 369 14.27 20.73 11.79
N ALA A 370 14.44 21.81 12.56
CA ALA A 370 15.74 22.45 12.74
C ALA A 370 16.75 21.52 13.41
N ILE A 371 16.36 20.85 14.49
CA ILE A 371 17.23 19.87 15.18
C ILE A 371 17.54 18.69 14.26
N SER A 372 16.55 18.09 13.61
CA SER A 372 16.76 16.94 12.72
C SER A 372 17.67 17.30 11.54
N HIS A 373 17.49 18.49 10.96
CA HIS A 373 18.38 18.99 9.90
C HIS A 373 19.81 19.19 10.40
N ALA A 374 19.98 19.83 11.58
CA ALA A 374 21.30 20.06 12.17
C ALA A 374 22.01 18.72 12.47
N THR A 375 21.28 17.72 13.01
CA THR A 375 21.79 16.38 13.25
C THR A 375 22.31 15.73 11.98
N CYS A 376 21.52 15.77 10.88
CA CYS A 376 21.95 15.21 9.59
C CYS A 376 23.14 15.99 8.99
N THR A 377 23.20 17.31 9.18
CA THR A 377 24.34 18.14 8.76
C THR A 377 25.61 17.72 9.50
N MET A 378 25.56 17.65 10.82
CA MET A 378 26.68 17.20 11.66
C MET A 378 27.13 15.79 11.29
N ALA A 379 26.20 14.87 11.09
CA ALA A 379 26.52 13.49 10.69
C ALA A 379 27.26 13.47 9.34
N GLY A 380 26.83 14.28 8.38
CA GLY A 380 27.50 14.40 7.08
C GLY A 380 28.90 15.02 7.17
N ASP A 381 29.05 16.13 7.94
CA ASP A 381 30.33 16.83 8.09
C ASP A 381 31.36 15.99 8.84
N LEU A 382 30.91 15.18 9.80
CA LEU A 382 31.77 14.28 10.59
C LEU A 382 31.97 12.92 9.94
N SER A 383 31.33 12.63 8.81
CA SER A 383 31.29 11.30 8.20
C SER A 383 30.91 10.22 9.24
N ALA A 384 29.84 10.52 10.03
CA ALA A 384 29.40 9.65 11.08
C ALA A 384 28.93 8.30 10.52
N ALA A 385 29.23 7.21 11.22
CA ALA A 385 28.82 5.87 10.81
C ALA A 385 27.33 5.61 10.99
N ALA A 386 26.73 6.23 12.00
CA ALA A 386 25.30 6.13 12.29
C ALA A 386 24.79 7.35 13.07
N ILE A 387 23.48 7.57 13.02
CA ILE A 387 22.75 8.47 13.92
C ILE A 387 21.92 7.60 14.86
N VAL A 388 22.16 7.69 16.15
CA VAL A 388 21.35 6.98 17.16
C VAL A 388 20.25 7.89 17.68
N THR A 389 19.03 7.39 17.74
CA THR A 389 17.87 8.12 18.26
C THR A 389 17.15 7.28 19.29
N VAL A 390 16.97 7.81 20.51
CA VAL A 390 16.07 7.23 21.51
C VAL A 390 14.67 7.77 21.28
N THR A 391 13.69 6.89 21.10
CA THR A 391 12.35 7.30 20.71
C THR A 391 11.25 6.46 21.33
N LYS A 392 10.28 7.10 21.99
CA LYS A 392 9.11 6.43 22.56
C LYS A 392 8.06 6.06 21.51
N SER A 393 7.87 6.88 20.49
CA SER A 393 6.82 6.75 19.48
C SER A 393 7.34 6.62 18.04
N GLY A 394 8.64 6.45 17.86
CA GLY A 394 9.27 6.45 16.53
C GLY A 394 9.45 7.84 15.90
N ARG A 395 8.90 8.91 16.52
CA ARG A 395 8.86 10.24 15.89
C ARG A 395 10.24 10.82 15.59
N THR A 396 11.20 10.68 16.51
CA THR A 396 12.56 11.22 16.32
C THR A 396 13.25 10.54 15.14
N ALA A 397 13.25 9.20 15.11
CA ALA A 397 13.83 8.43 14.00
C ALA A 397 13.20 8.80 12.66
N ARG A 398 11.85 8.92 12.61
CA ARG A 398 11.11 9.36 11.42
C ARG A 398 11.53 10.75 10.95
N MET A 399 11.70 11.69 11.87
CA MET A 399 12.08 13.05 11.52
C MET A 399 13.53 13.15 11.00
N ILE A 400 14.43 12.29 11.46
CA ILE A 400 15.78 12.14 10.87
C ILE A 400 15.68 11.46 9.49
N SER A 401 14.92 10.36 9.37
CA SER A 401 14.71 9.63 8.11
C SER A 401 14.20 10.54 6.99
N LYS A 402 13.34 11.51 7.29
CA LYS A 402 12.87 12.52 6.34
C LYS A 402 14.00 13.18 5.54
N TYR A 403 15.13 13.42 6.17
CA TYR A 403 16.28 14.10 5.55
C TYR A 403 17.18 13.17 4.75
N ARG A 404 16.99 11.85 4.84
CA ARG A 404 17.76 10.84 4.11
C ARG A 404 19.28 11.04 4.33
N PRO A 405 19.80 10.97 5.57
CA PRO A 405 21.24 11.11 5.81
C PRO A 405 22.02 10.01 5.10
N ASN A 406 23.32 10.23 4.88
CA ASN A 406 24.23 9.28 4.25
C ASN A 406 24.77 8.23 5.25
N CYS A 407 24.04 7.94 6.30
CA CYS A 407 24.40 6.93 7.30
C CYS A 407 23.14 6.29 7.87
N THR A 408 23.30 5.11 8.44
CA THR A 408 22.21 4.36 9.09
C THR A 408 21.62 5.15 10.26
N ILE A 409 20.30 5.08 10.43
CA ILE A 409 19.60 5.64 11.57
C ILE A 409 19.23 4.47 12.52
N ILE A 410 19.82 4.42 13.68
CA ILE A 410 19.47 3.44 14.71
C ILE A 410 18.34 4.03 15.54
N GLY A 411 17.18 3.38 15.51
CA GLY A 411 15.99 3.78 16.28
C GLY A 411 15.82 2.95 17.54
N GLU A 412 16.30 3.43 18.67
CA GLU A 412 16.10 2.76 19.96
C GLU A 412 14.69 2.98 20.47
N CYS A 413 13.92 1.92 20.54
CA CYS A 413 12.50 1.90 20.87
C CYS A 413 12.22 1.23 22.21
N LEU A 414 11.19 1.71 22.91
CA LEU A 414 10.76 1.15 24.20
C LEU A 414 9.73 0.00 24.03
N THR A 415 9.17 -0.19 22.84
CA THR A 415 8.16 -1.24 22.59
C THR A 415 8.41 -1.94 21.25
N GLU A 416 8.11 -3.23 21.20
CA GLU A 416 8.20 -4.02 19.95
C GLU A 416 7.33 -3.45 18.84
N LYS A 417 6.15 -2.90 19.15
CA LYS A 417 5.24 -2.30 18.16
C LYS A 417 5.90 -1.12 17.45
N VAL A 418 6.57 -0.24 18.19
CA VAL A 418 7.29 0.89 17.59
C VAL A 418 8.47 0.38 16.74
N CYS A 419 9.19 -0.65 17.20
CA CYS A 419 10.22 -1.30 16.38
C CYS A 419 9.63 -1.82 15.05
N ARG A 420 8.50 -2.53 15.10
CA ARG A 420 7.84 -3.03 13.89
C ARG A 420 7.39 -1.90 12.97
N GLN A 421 6.83 -0.82 13.51
CA GLN A 421 6.39 0.33 12.72
C GLN A 421 7.53 1.09 12.06
N LEU A 422 8.69 1.19 12.70
CA LEU A 422 9.86 1.86 12.14
C LEU A 422 10.46 1.14 10.93
N ASN A 423 10.14 -0.13 10.70
CA ASN A 423 10.56 -0.88 9.52
C ASN A 423 10.03 -0.30 8.19
N LEU A 424 9.02 0.56 8.19
CA LEU A 424 8.57 1.31 7.00
C LEU A 424 9.27 2.66 6.84
N GLU A 425 10.07 3.09 7.81
CA GLU A 425 10.80 4.33 7.71
C GLU A 425 12.15 4.11 7.01
N TRP A 426 12.43 4.92 6.02
CA TRP A 426 13.66 4.80 5.25
C TRP A 426 14.93 4.91 6.11
N GLY A 427 15.85 3.97 5.93
CA GLY A 427 17.17 3.98 6.56
C GLY A 427 17.16 3.85 8.08
N VAL A 428 16.04 3.43 8.68
CA VAL A 428 15.92 3.20 10.13
C VAL A 428 16.08 1.72 10.45
N GLU A 429 17.02 1.41 11.32
CA GLU A 429 17.18 0.11 11.95
C GLU A 429 16.65 0.17 13.38
N PRO A 430 15.51 -0.47 13.68
CA PRO A 430 14.89 -0.41 14.98
C PRO A 430 15.53 -1.40 15.95
N ILE A 431 15.78 -0.96 17.18
CA ILE A 431 16.31 -1.77 18.26
C ILE A 431 15.46 -1.59 19.52
N LEU A 432 15.07 -2.69 20.14
CA LEU A 432 14.32 -2.67 21.38
C LEU A 432 15.28 -2.46 22.56
N ILE A 433 14.97 -1.47 23.41
CA ILE A 433 15.68 -1.22 24.66
C ILE A 433 14.74 -1.35 25.85
N THR A 434 15.27 -1.65 27.01
CA THR A 434 14.50 -1.74 28.26
C THR A 434 14.33 -0.38 28.92
N GLU A 435 13.16 -0.13 29.53
CA GLU A 435 12.73 1.17 30.08
C GLU A 435 13.53 1.68 31.29
N GLU A 436 14.33 0.83 31.96
CA GLU A 436 14.90 1.10 33.28
C GLU A 436 16.28 1.81 33.27
N GLN A 437 16.57 2.62 32.29
CA GLN A 437 17.91 3.22 32.16
C GLN A 437 17.85 4.76 32.26
N ASP A 438 18.76 5.32 33.06
CA ASP A 438 19.00 6.74 33.04
C ASP A 438 19.64 7.17 31.69
N ALA A 439 19.66 8.48 31.40
CA ALA A 439 20.14 9.00 30.12
C ALA A 439 21.60 8.57 29.83
N SER A 440 22.45 8.42 30.87
CA SER A 440 23.87 8.04 30.71
C SER A 440 23.98 6.58 30.25
N GLN A 441 23.20 5.68 30.85
CA GLN A 441 23.16 4.27 30.46
C GLN A 441 22.57 4.05 29.07
N LEU A 442 21.58 4.88 28.70
CA LEU A 442 21.03 4.89 27.33
C LEU A 442 22.10 5.28 26.30
N PHE A 443 22.93 6.28 26.59
CA PHE A 443 24.02 6.68 25.70
C PHE A 443 25.11 5.63 25.59
N GLU A 444 25.52 5.01 26.69
CA GLU A 444 26.52 3.91 26.68
C GLU A 444 26.02 2.73 25.85
N LYS A 445 24.77 2.33 26.05
CA LYS A 445 24.15 1.24 25.30
C LYS A 445 24.00 1.57 23.82
N ALA A 446 23.62 2.81 23.48
CA ALA A 446 23.57 3.30 22.12
C ALA A 446 24.94 3.20 21.40
N VAL A 447 26.02 3.50 22.10
CA VAL A 447 27.38 3.35 21.60
C VAL A 447 27.73 1.87 21.39
N ASP A 448 27.33 0.99 22.30
CA ASP A 448 27.61 -0.45 22.18
C ASP A 448 26.81 -1.09 21.05
N VAL A 449 25.55 -0.72 20.91
CA VAL A 449 24.69 -1.13 19.79
C VAL A 449 25.25 -0.66 18.44
N ALA A 450 25.73 0.60 18.37
CA ALA A 450 26.38 1.12 17.18
C ALA A 450 27.68 0.38 16.82
N LYS A 451 28.40 -0.14 17.83
CA LYS A 451 29.59 -0.99 17.62
C LYS A 451 29.23 -2.38 17.11
N ILE A 452 28.13 -2.98 17.64
CA ILE A 452 27.63 -4.29 17.19
C ILE A 452 27.12 -4.20 15.75
N GLY A 453 26.36 -3.15 15.41
CA GLY A 453 25.93 -2.90 14.03
C GLY A 453 27.08 -2.74 13.03
N ARG A 454 28.24 -2.25 13.44
CA ARG A 454 29.46 -2.21 12.61
C ARG A 454 30.06 -3.59 12.33
N ALA A 455 29.79 -4.60 13.16
CA ALA A 455 30.27 -5.95 12.93
C ALA A 455 29.44 -6.70 11.87
N HIS A 456 28.31 -6.12 11.46
CA HIS A 456 27.38 -6.65 10.45
C HIS A 456 27.24 -5.77 9.20
N VAL A 457 28.09 -4.76 9.03
CA VAL A 457 28.17 -3.91 7.82
C VAL A 457 29.50 -4.07 7.11
#